data_8b8fbc3ec00e62e9515778696934ea83
#
_entry.id   8b8fbc3ec00e62e9515778696934ea83
#
_cell.length_a   1.000
_cell.length_b   1.000
_cell.length_c   1.000
_cell.angle_alpha   90.00
_cell.angle_beta   90.00
_cell.angle_gamma   90.00
#
_symmetry.space_group_name_H-M   'P 1'
#
loop_
_entity.id
_entity.type
_entity.pdbx_description
1 polymer ?
#
loop_
_entity_poly.entity_id
_entity_poly.type
_entity_poly.pdbx_seq_one_letter_code
_entity_poly.pdbx_strand_id
1 'polypeptide(L)'
;MRNRIIKLFVVVIALLCSLSQHALGQRRDGFVYLYAVKKHILLPSEYDVFKCKQISDYLVSLYLCETKNDCLINPSNGYEFSYYAIEKVDFKSYWLLLYGQTDGYTLNIYLASYSKKDNRIIAKLRISEDVAGEKVMWYKLNPDKTISIYRNYEIGGEVVMKKETYRLNCTFSRADKVLSKKTHKPLITIDDIEIR
;
A
#
# COMPACT_ATOMS: atom_id res chain seq x y z
N MET A 1 -1.55 -39.33 43.24
CA MET A 1 -0.53 -38.43 42.70
C MET A 1 -0.65 -38.21 41.17
N ARG A 2 -0.78 -39.24 40.34
CA ARG A 2 -0.82 -39.18 38.87
C ARG A 2 -1.85 -38.20 38.28
N ASN A 3 -3.06 -38.13 38.81
CA ASN A 3 -4.13 -37.24 38.33
C ASN A 3 -3.88 -35.73 38.62
N ARG A 4 -3.10 -35.40 39.65
CA ARG A 4 -2.73 -33.99 39.94
C ARG A 4 -1.67 -33.48 38.98
N ILE A 5 -0.72 -34.34 38.60
CA ILE A 5 0.34 -34.01 37.65
C ILE A 5 -0.25 -33.78 36.26
N ILE A 6 -1.18 -34.63 35.82
CA ILE A 6 -1.85 -34.47 34.52
C ILE A 6 -2.65 -33.15 34.45
N LYS A 7 -3.40 -32.81 35.51
CA LYS A 7 -4.15 -31.55 35.58
C LYS A 7 -3.23 -30.33 35.52
N LEU A 8 -2.09 -30.37 36.21
CA LEU A 8 -1.11 -29.30 36.19
C LEU A 8 -0.52 -29.12 34.79
N PHE A 9 -0.21 -30.22 34.09
CA PHE A 9 0.35 -30.20 32.73
C PHE A 9 -0.64 -29.59 31.71
N VAL A 10 -1.92 -29.93 31.82
CA VAL A 10 -2.98 -29.36 30.95
C VAL A 10 -3.12 -27.86 31.18
N VAL A 11 -3.08 -27.39 32.43
CA VAL A 11 -3.16 -25.96 32.75
C VAL A 11 -1.93 -25.18 32.21
N VAL A 12 -0.74 -25.77 32.34
CA VAL A 12 0.49 -25.14 31.81
C VAL A 12 0.45 -25.05 30.29
N ILE A 13 0.00 -26.09 29.58
CA ILE A 13 -0.14 -26.05 28.11
C ILE A 13 -1.19 -25.02 27.70
N ALA A 14 -2.33 -24.94 28.38
CA ALA A 14 -3.37 -23.94 28.10
C ALA A 14 -2.86 -22.51 28.31
N LEU A 15 -2.06 -22.25 29.35
CA LEU A 15 -1.40 -20.98 29.60
C LEU A 15 -0.35 -20.66 28.54
N LEU A 16 0.46 -21.61 28.12
CA LEU A 16 1.45 -21.41 27.04
C LEU A 16 0.76 -21.14 25.70
N CYS A 17 -0.34 -21.80 25.37
CA CYS A 17 -1.14 -21.53 24.19
C CYS A 17 -1.79 -20.14 24.23
N SER A 18 -2.30 -19.71 25.39
CA SER A 18 -2.89 -18.37 25.53
C SER A 18 -1.83 -17.25 25.43
N LEU A 19 -0.65 -17.46 26.01
CA LEU A 19 0.47 -16.52 25.90
C LEU A 19 1.01 -16.43 24.47
N SER A 20 1.07 -17.56 23.75
CA SER A 20 1.49 -17.56 22.34
C SER A 20 0.47 -16.86 21.44
N GLN A 21 -0.84 -17.01 21.70
CA GLN A 21 -1.87 -16.27 20.97
C GLN A 21 -1.84 -14.77 21.27
N HIS A 22 -1.57 -14.37 22.51
CA HIS A 22 -1.38 -12.95 22.87
C HIS A 22 -0.14 -12.35 22.22
N ALA A 23 0.98 -13.08 22.22
CA ALA A 23 2.21 -12.62 21.56
C ALA A 23 2.06 -12.52 20.03
N LEU A 24 1.30 -13.43 19.41
CA LEU A 24 0.97 -13.37 17.98
C LEU A 24 -0.02 -12.24 17.67
N GLY A 25 -0.99 -11.95 18.55
CA GLY A 25 -1.90 -10.82 18.43
C GLY A 25 -1.15 -9.47 18.48
N GLN A 26 -0.28 -9.29 19.47
CA GLN A 26 0.52 -8.07 19.59
C GLN A 26 1.50 -7.87 18.41
N ARG A 27 2.06 -8.94 17.84
CA ARG A 27 2.91 -8.83 16.63
C ARG A 27 2.10 -8.48 15.38
N ARG A 28 0.84 -8.92 15.25
CA ARG A 28 -0.02 -8.60 14.11
C ARG A 28 -0.43 -7.13 14.08
N ASP A 29 -0.68 -6.53 15.24
CA ASP A 29 -1.00 -5.09 15.34
C ASP A 29 0.21 -4.19 14.99
N GLY A 30 1.44 -4.69 15.12
CA GLY A 30 2.67 -3.93 14.86
C GLY A 30 2.75 -3.33 13.45
N PHE A 31 2.26 -4.01 12.42
CA PHE A 31 2.27 -3.51 11.04
C PHE A 31 1.49 -2.20 10.87
N VAL A 32 0.26 -2.14 11.40
CA VAL A 32 -0.61 -0.96 11.27
C VAL A 32 -0.09 0.23 12.08
N TYR A 33 0.66 -0.01 13.17
CA TYR A 33 1.25 1.05 14.01
C TYR A 33 2.47 1.74 13.38
N LEU A 34 3.01 1.23 12.30
CA LEU A 34 4.06 1.92 11.55
C LEU A 34 3.55 3.19 10.87
N TYR A 35 2.28 3.23 10.54
CA TYR A 35 1.65 4.30 9.76
C TYR A 35 1.21 5.47 10.64
N ALA A 36 1.47 6.69 10.18
CA ALA A 36 0.95 7.91 10.83
C ALA A 36 -0.58 7.97 10.69
N VAL A 37 -1.28 8.31 11.79
CA VAL A 37 -2.74 8.41 11.79
C VAL A 37 -3.17 9.75 11.20
N LYS A 38 -4.06 9.72 10.22
CA LYS A 38 -4.67 10.91 9.62
C LYS A 38 -6.21 10.82 9.67
N LYS A 39 -6.87 11.97 9.79
CA LYS A 39 -8.35 12.04 9.74
C LYS A 39 -8.89 11.87 8.31
N HIS A 40 -8.14 12.34 7.34
CA HIS A 40 -8.46 12.27 5.92
C HIS A 40 -7.22 11.81 5.16
N ILE A 41 -7.42 11.18 4.01
CA ILE A 41 -6.33 10.95 3.08
C ILE A 41 -5.94 12.34 2.56
N LEU A 42 -4.89 12.89 3.14
CA LEU A 42 -4.18 14.00 2.54
C LEU A 42 -3.20 13.34 1.59
N LEU A 43 -3.52 13.35 0.31
CA LEU A 43 -2.60 12.91 -0.71
C LEU A 43 -1.63 14.07 -0.93
N PRO A 44 -0.43 13.99 -0.43
CA PRO A 44 0.53 15.06 -0.63
C PRO A 44 1.03 15.02 -2.06
N SER A 45 1.19 16.18 -2.61
CA SER A 45 1.94 16.38 -3.84
C SER A 45 3.42 15.98 -3.68
N GLU A 46 3.95 15.93 -2.44
CA GLU A 46 5.37 15.73 -2.17
C GLU A 46 5.61 15.03 -0.83
N TYR A 47 5.47 13.69 -0.78
CA TYR A 47 6.07 12.95 0.33
C TYR A 47 7.55 12.72 0.06
N ASP A 48 8.37 13.17 0.96
CA ASP A 48 9.69 12.58 1.14
C ASP A 48 9.51 11.20 1.80
N VAL A 49 9.29 10.19 0.96
CA VAL A 49 9.05 8.81 1.40
C VAL A 49 10.19 8.31 2.29
N PHE A 50 11.41 8.80 2.07
CA PHE A 50 12.59 8.41 2.83
C PHE A 50 12.59 8.95 4.28
N LYS A 51 11.73 9.93 4.61
CA LYS A 51 11.49 10.37 6.00
C LYS A 51 10.46 9.52 6.73
N CYS A 52 9.77 8.63 6.03
CA CYS A 52 8.80 7.73 6.61
C CYS A 52 9.47 6.51 7.26
N LYS A 53 8.72 5.77 8.10
CA LYS A 53 9.22 4.55 8.73
C LYS A 53 9.38 3.45 7.70
N GLN A 54 10.58 2.88 7.60
CA GLN A 54 10.81 1.70 6.78
C GLN A 54 10.07 0.48 7.37
N ILE A 55 9.43 -0.29 6.49
CA ILE A 55 8.76 -1.55 6.83
C ILE A 55 9.81 -2.66 6.68
N SER A 56 10.01 -3.47 7.73
CA SER A 56 10.96 -4.59 7.65
C SER A 56 10.50 -5.66 6.65
N ASP A 57 11.44 -6.36 6.01
CA ASP A 57 11.17 -7.41 5.03
C ASP A 57 10.27 -8.51 5.59
N TYR A 58 10.39 -8.81 6.88
CA TYR A 58 9.48 -9.73 7.55
C TYR A 58 8.03 -9.27 7.48
N LEU A 59 7.74 -8.01 7.77
CA LEU A 59 6.38 -7.45 7.72
C LEU A 59 5.90 -7.27 6.27
N VAL A 60 6.81 -6.93 5.35
CA VAL A 60 6.53 -6.90 3.92
C VAL A 60 6.09 -8.27 3.44
N SER A 61 6.87 -9.32 3.71
CA SER A 61 6.55 -10.70 3.34
C SER A 61 5.24 -11.21 3.94
N LEU A 62 4.92 -10.77 5.17
CA LEU A 62 3.72 -11.20 5.88
C LEU A 62 2.44 -10.52 5.38
N TYR A 63 2.51 -9.24 5.00
CA TYR A 63 1.33 -8.42 4.73
C TYR A 63 1.22 -7.89 3.30
N LEU A 64 2.35 -7.64 2.62
CA LEU A 64 2.36 -6.98 1.32
C LEU A 64 2.65 -7.92 0.15
N CYS A 65 3.29 -9.07 0.40
CA CYS A 65 3.54 -10.08 -0.63
C CYS A 65 2.33 -10.99 -0.83
N GLU A 66 2.08 -11.36 -2.07
CA GLU A 66 1.12 -12.43 -2.42
C GLU A 66 1.80 -13.78 -2.34
N THR A 67 3.05 -13.86 -2.77
CA THR A 67 3.95 -15.01 -2.59
C THR A 67 5.23 -14.55 -1.89
N LYS A 68 5.92 -15.48 -1.22
CA LYS A 68 6.98 -15.16 -0.26
C LYS A 68 8.18 -14.38 -0.82
N ASN A 69 8.37 -14.33 -2.14
CA ASN A 69 9.55 -13.71 -2.77
C ASN A 69 9.24 -12.62 -3.81
N ASP A 70 8.00 -12.54 -4.30
CA ASP A 70 7.67 -11.71 -5.48
C ASP A 70 7.69 -10.21 -5.22
N CYS A 71 7.77 -9.79 -3.97
CA CYS A 71 7.71 -8.38 -3.62
C CYS A 71 8.99 -7.81 -3.00
N LEU A 72 10.00 -8.62 -2.75
CA LEU A 72 11.25 -8.14 -2.16
C LEU A 72 12.31 -7.79 -3.20
N ILE A 73 12.21 -8.34 -4.40
CA ILE A 73 13.17 -8.13 -5.49
C ILE A 73 12.41 -7.63 -6.72
N ASN A 74 12.91 -6.58 -7.36
CA ASN A 74 12.39 -6.11 -8.64
C ASN A 74 12.78 -7.10 -9.75
N PRO A 75 11.81 -7.78 -10.40
CA PRO A 75 12.11 -8.79 -11.40
C PRO A 75 12.76 -8.21 -12.68
N SER A 76 12.62 -6.88 -12.89
CA SER A 76 13.15 -6.23 -14.10
C SER A 76 14.64 -5.92 -14.01
N ASN A 77 15.19 -5.67 -12.82
CA ASN A 77 16.57 -5.25 -12.62
C ASN A 77 17.31 -6.01 -11.51
N GLY A 78 16.63 -6.86 -10.74
CA GLY A 78 17.21 -7.65 -9.66
C GLY A 78 17.51 -6.85 -8.37
N TYR A 79 17.17 -5.58 -8.29
CA TYR A 79 17.37 -4.77 -7.09
C TYR A 79 16.34 -5.09 -6.01
N GLU A 80 16.75 -4.97 -4.75
CA GLU A 80 15.86 -5.14 -3.61
C GLU A 80 14.91 -3.95 -3.48
N PHE A 81 13.65 -4.24 -3.18
CA PHE A 81 12.67 -3.22 -2.84
C PHE A 81 12.75 -2.84 -1.36
N SER A 82 12.76 -1.55 -1.09
CA SER A 82 12.48 -0.97 0.23
C SER A 82 11.05 -0.48 0.31
N TYR A 83 10.42 -0.65 1.47
CA TYR A 83 9.04 -0.26 1.73
C TYR A 83 8.95 0.74 2.88
N TYR A 84 8.06 1.72 2.76
CA TYR A 84 7.90 2.81 3.72
C TYR A 84 6.44 3.00 4.08
N ALA A 85 6.13 2.97 5.38
CA ALA A 85 4.81 3.23 5.91
C ALA A 85 4.58 4.75 6.00
N ILE A 86 3.63 5.28 5.20
CA ILE A 86 3.41 6.72 5.12
C ILE A 86 2.31 7.11 6.11
N GLU A 87 1.06 6.80 5.81
CA GLU A 87 -0.07 7.17 6.68
C GLU A 87 -1.21 6.17 6.62
N LYS A 88 -2.12 6.27 7.57
CA LYS A 88 -3.37 5.50 7.59
C LYS A 88 -4.55 6.36 7.94
N VAL A 89 -5.71 6.00 7.39
CA VAL A 89 -7.01 6.55 7.74
C VAL A 89 -7.88 5.45 8.33
N ASP A 90 -8.54 5.76 9.45
CA ASP A 90 -9.40 4.83 10.15
C ASP A 90 -10.81 4.82 9.55
N PHE A 91 -11.25 3.66 9.07
CA PHE A 91 -12.64 3.36 8.75
C PHE A 91 -13.17 2.30 9.73
N LYS A 92 -14.49 2.25 9.90
CA LYS A 92 -15.14 1.37 10.89
C LYS A 92 -14.64 -0.09 10.83
N SER A 93 -14.53 -0.68 9.64
CA SER A 93 -14.18 -2.10 9.43
C SER A 93 -12.78 -2.34 8.87
N TYR A 94 -12.10 -1.31 8.39
CA TYR A 94 -10.78 -1.43 7.77
C TYR A 94 -9.92 -0.18 8.02
N TRP A 95 -8.61 -0.32 7.84
CA TRP A 95 -7.67 0.78 7.70
C TRP A 95 -7.40 0.99 6.22
N LEU A 96 -7.38 2.24 5.78
CA LEU A 96 -6.80 2.58 4.48
C LEU A 96 -5.36 3.02 4.73
N LEU A 97 -4.41 2.28 4.17
CA LEU A 97 -2.97 2.45 4.36
C LEU A 97 -2.37 3.07 3.10
N LEU A 98 -1.49 4.05 3.26
CA LEU A 98 -0.66 4.61 2.20
C LEU A 98 0.78 4.18 2.44
N TYR A 99 1.43 3.53 1.46
CA TYR A 99 2.82 3.11 1.56
C TYR A 99 3.58 3.33 0.26
N GLY A 100 4.90 3.54 0.39
CA GLY A 100 5.83 3.64 -0.72
C GLY A 100 6.63 2.35 -0.89
N GLN A 101 6.99 2.03 -2.14
CA GLN A 101 7.90 0.96 -2.53
C GLN A 101 8.93 1.53 -3.50
N THR A 102 10.22 1.29 -3.26
CA THR A 102 11.27 1.76 -4.16
C THR A 102 12.41 0.77 -4.26
N ASP A 103 13.03 0.70 -5.43
CA ASP A 103 14.29 0.00 -5.70
C ASP A 103 15.47 0.97 -5.86
N GLY A 104 15.28 2.24 -5.46
CA GLY A 104 16.24 3.33 -5.62
C GLY A 104 16.15 4.06 -6.97
N TYR A 105 15.55 3.46 -7.99
CA TYR A 105 15.35 4.05 -9.32
C TYR A 105 13.88 4.36 -9.59
N THR A 106 12.98 3.47 -9.15
CA THR A 106 11.53 3.62 -9.28
C THR A 106 10.92 3.83 -7.91
N LEU A 107 10.02 4.79 -7.79
CA LEU A 107 9.18 5.00 -6.60
C LEU A 107 7.72 4.75 -6.94
N ASN A 108 7.13 3.75 -6.33
CA ASN A 108 5.70 3.45 -6.42
C ASN A 108 4.99 3.85 -5.12
N ILE A 109 3.79 4.45 -5.24
CA ILE A 109 2.91 4.72 -4.10
C ILE A 109 1.65 3.88 -4.25
N TYR A 110 1.28 3.24 -3.13
CA TYR A 110 0.13 2.35 -3.07
C TYR A 110 -0.86 2.79 -2.00
N LEU A 111 -2.15 2.63 -2.29
CA LEU A 111 -3.20 2.50 -1.31
C LEU A 111 -3.47 1.02 -1.05
N ALA A 112 -3.66 0.65 0.22
CA ALA A 112 -4.07 -0.69 0.60
C ALA A 112 -5.19 -0.63 1.63
N SER A 113 -6.20 -1.47 1.48
CA SER A 113 -7.22 -1.66 2.50
C SER A 113 -6.86 -2.85 3.39
N TYR A 114 -6.78 -2.62 4.69
CA TYR A 114 -6.44 -3.63 5.70
C TYR A 114 -7.66 -3.95 6.57
N SER A 115 -8.13 -5.19 6.52
CA SER A 115 -9.25 -5.66 7.32
C SER A 115 -8.89 -5.72 8.80
N LYS A 116 -9.64 -5.01 9.64
CA LYS A 116 -9.50 -5.09 11.10
C LYS A 116 -9.90 -6.45 11.66
N LYS A 117 -10.89 -7.09 11.02
CA LYS A 117 -11.40 -8.40 11.42
C LYS A 117 -10.41 -9.52 11.09
N ASP A 118 -9.88 -9.51 9.86
CA ASP A 118 -9.10 -10.62 9.33
C ASP A 118 -7.58 -10.39 9.50
N ASN A 119 -7.18 -9.19 9.96
CA ASN A 119 -5.79 -8.77 10.14
C ASN A 119 -4.92 -8.99 8.87
N ARG A 120 -5.46 -8.62 7.71
CA ARG A 120 -4.78 -8.79 6.42
C ARG A 120 -5.16 -7.69 5.43
N ILE A 121 -4.34 -7.50 4.42
CA ILE A 121 -4.67 -6.67 3.27
C ILE A 121 -5.77 -7.36 2.44
N ILE A 122 -6.83 -6.59 2.12
CA ILE A 122 -7.96 -7.04 1.30
C ILE A 122 -7.71 -6.69 -0.16
N ALA A 123 -7.20 -5.48 -0.41
CA ALA A 123 -6.96 -4.96 -1.76
C ALA A 123 -5.81 -3.96 -1.76
N LYS A 124 -5.12 -3.87 -2.89
CA LYS A 124 -4.05 -2.91 -3.16
C LYS A 124 -4.34 -2.17 -4.47
N LEU A 125 -3.99 -0.89 -4.51
CA LEU A 125 -4.13 -0.04 -5.69
C LEU A 125 -2.88 0.84 -5.82
N ARG A 126 -2.10 0.67 -6.90
CA ARG A 126 -1.00 1.58 -7.20
C ARG A 126 -1.58 2.89 -7.72
N ILE A 127 -1.19 4.00 -7.12
CA ILE A 127 -1.75 5.32 -7.39
C ILE A 127 -0.73 6.30 -7.97
N SER A 128 0.57 6.06 -7.78
CA SER A 128 1.63 6.88 -8.35
C SER A 128 2.84 6.01 -8.69
N GLU A 129 3.56 6.41 -9.71
CA GLU A 129 4.82 5.82 -10.15
C GLU A 129 5.73 6.93 -10.68
N ASP A 130 6.92 7.00 -10.12
CA ASP A 130 8.00 7.88 -10.54
C ASP A 130 9.19 7.00 -10.95
N VAL A 131 9.73 7.25 -12.13
CA VAL A 131 10.88 6.50 -12.67
C VAL A 131 12.00 7.50 -12.92
N ALA A 132 13.08 7.43 -12.16
CA ALA A 132 14.23 8.33 -12.25
C ALA A 132 13.88 9.83 -12.18
N GLY A 133 12.86 10.20 -11.38
CA GLY A 133 12.37 11.56 -11.24
C GLY A 133 11.28 11.95 -12.25
N GLU A 134 10.91 11.07 -13.19
CA GLU A 134 9.82 11.30 -14.12
C GLU A 134 8.53 10.64 -13.65
N LYS A 135 7.47 11.43 -13.46
CA LYS A 135 6.13 10.91 -13.11
C LYS A 135 5.47 10.27 -14.32
N VAL A 136 5.42 8.93 -14.31
CA VAL A 136 4.73 8.14 -15.35
C VAL A 136 3.29 7.80 -14.96
N MET A 137 3.00 7.86 -13.65
CA MET A 137 1.64 7.69 -13.10
C MET A 137 1.42 8.67 -11.95
N TRP A 138 0.25 9.32 -11.94
CA TRP A 138 -0.17 10.21 -10.84
C TRP A 138 -1.66 10.09 -10.59
N TYR A 139 -2.13 10.72 -9.53
CA TYR A 139 -3.52 10.63 -9.10
C TYR A 139 -4.10 11.98 -8.68
N LYS A 140 -5.44 12.02 -8.62
CA LYS A 140 -6.22 13.12 -8.08
C LYS A 140 -7.35 12.57 -7.23
N LEU A 141 -7.53 13.10 -6.00
CA LEU A 141 -8.73 12.87 -5.21
C LEU A 141 -9.85 13.73 -5.73
N ASN A 142 -11.02 13.12 -5.88
CA ASN A 142 -12.23 13.83 -6.29
C ASN A 142 -13.12 14.10 -5.06
N PRO A 143 -13.95 15.17 -5.07
CA PRO A 143 -14.84 15.51 -3.97
C PRO A 143 -15.86 14.42 -3.63
N ASP A 144 -16.20 13.56 -4.59
CA ASP A 144 -17.15 12.44 -4.45
C ASP A 144 -16.54 11.19 -3.79
N LYS A 145 -15.37 11.32 -3.17
CA LYS A 145 -14.61 10.22 -2.53
C LYS A 145 -14.16 9.14 -3.53
N THR A 146 -13.93 9.52 -4.78
CA THR A 146 -13.23 8.70 -5.75
C THR A 146 -11.79 9.17 -5.92
N ILE A 147 -10.93 8.31 -6.48
CA ILE A 147 -9.57 8.65 -6.88
C ILE A 147 -9.45 8.43 -8.38
N SER A 148 -9.02 9.46 -9.11
CA SER A 148 -8.65 9.35 -10.52
C SER A 148 -7.16 9.08 -10.63
N ILE A 149 -6.79 8.06 -11.39
CA ILE A 149 -5.40 7.69 -11.67
C ILE A 149 -5.15 7.97 -13.13
N TYR A 150 -4.06 8.65 -13.40
CA TYR A 150 -3.59 9.02 -14.73
C TYR A 150 -2.28 8.29 -14.98
N ARG A 151 -2.13 7.71 -16.16
CA ARG A 151 -0.89 7.05 -16.57
C ARG A 151 -0.55 7.39 -18.01
N ASN A 152 0.72 7.73 -18.25
CA ASN A 152 1.26 7.87 -19.58
C ASN A 152 1.76 6.52 -20.10
N TYR A 153 1.49 6.26 -21.37
CA TYR A 153 2.01 5.12 -22.12
C TYR A 153 2.59 5.63 -23.42
N GLU A 154 3.70 5.05 -23.84
CA GLU A 154 4.20 5.23 -25.18
C GLU A 154 3.68 4.10 -26.08
N ILE A 155 2.99 4.47 -27.15
CA ILE A 155 2.47 3.53 -28.14
C ILE A 155 2.84 4.04 -29.51
N GLY A 156 3.77 3.35 -30.20
CA GLY A 156 4.19 3.72 -31.57
C GLY A 156 4.83 5.12 -31.66
N GLY A 157 5.57 5.56 -30.63
CA GLY A 157 6.18 6.89 -30.56
C GLY A 157 5.23 8.02 -30.15
N GLU A 158 3.95 7.70 -29.85
CA GLU A 158 2.99 8.67 -29.32
C GLU A 158 2.77 8.44 -27.82
N VAL A 159 2.72 9.54 -27.03
CA VAL A 159 2.34 9.47 -25.61
C VAL A 159 0.81 9.48 -25.50
N VAL A 160 0.27 8.41 -24.94
CA VAL A 160 -1.16 8.23 -24.69
C VAL A 160 -1.43 8.29 -23.19
N MET A 161 -2.27 9.23 -22.76
CA MET A 161 -2.71 9.31 -21.36
C MET A 161 -3.98 8.48 -21.15
N LYS A 162 -3.91 7.58 -20.18
CA LYS A 162 -5.06 6.80 -19.71
C LYS A 162 -5.52 7.32 -18.35
N LYS A 163 -6.83 7.53 -18.19
CA LYS A 163 -7.46 7.86 -16.92
C LYS A 163 -8.33 6.71 -16.46
N GLU A 164 -8.20 6.34 -15.20
CA GLU A 164 -9.06 5.35 -14.51
C GLU A 164 -9.55 5.97 -13.20
N THR A 165 -10.82 5.74 -12.84
CA THR A 165 -11.40 6.25 -11.61
C THR A 165 -11.87 5.10 -10.72
N TYR A 166 -11.52 5.16 -9.44
CA TYR A 166 -11.82 4.13 -8.45
C TYR A 166 -12.55 4.75 -7.26
N ARG A 167 -13.49 4.00 -6.70
CA ARG A 167 -14.12 4.35 -5.41
C ARG A 167 -13.17 3.98 -4.28
N LEU A 168 -13.01 4.89 -3.31
CA LEU A 168 -12.23 4.64 -2.10
C LEU A 168 -13.06 3.82 -1.10
N ASN A 169 -13.30 2.56 -1.45
CA ASN A 169 -13.90 1.55 -0.59
C ASN A 169 -12.88 0.46 -0.24
N CYS A 170 -13.28 -0.55 0.50
CA CYS A 170 -12.38 -1.62 0.93
C CYS A 170 -11.83 -2.48 -0.23
N THR A 171 -12.41 -2.40 -1.44
CA THR A 171 -11.99 -3.22 -2.61
C THR A 171 -11.49 -2.39 -3.79
N PHE A 172 -11.49 -1.06 -3.69
CA PHE A 172 -11.14 -0.14 -4.78
C PHE A 172 -11.89 -0.43 -6.08
N SER A 173 -13.22 -0.53 -6.00
CA SER A 173 -14.03 -0.84 -7.17
C SER A 173 -13.93 0.26 -8.21
N ARG A 174 -13.82 -0.13 -9.48
CA ARG A 174 -13.75 0.80 -10.60
C ARG A 174 -15.05 1.58 -10.74
N ALA A 175 -14.97 2.89 -10.89
CA ALA A 175 -16.13 3.78 -10.92
C ALA A 175 -16.56 4.16 -12.34
N ASP A 176 -15.68 4.03 -13.35
CA ASP A 176 -15.94 4.43 -14.73
C ASP A 176 -15.27 3.50 -15.76
N LYS A 177 -15.61 3.73 -17.03
CA LYS A 177 -14.91 3.13 -18.17
C LYS A 177 -13.59 3.86 -18.41
N VAL A 178 -12.56 3.12 -18.81
CA VAL A 178 -11.25 3.68 -19.19
C VAL A 178 -11.43 4.67 -20.34
N LEU A 179 -11.07 5.91 -20.10
CA LEU A 179 -10.94 6.92 -21.14
C LEU A 179 -9.47 7.02 -21.56
N SER A 180 -9.15 6.74 -22.81
CA SER A 180 -7.82 7.01 -23.37
C SER A 180 -7.92 8.25 -24.27
N LYS A 181 -7.01 9.19 -24.07
CA LYS A 181 -6.83 10.34 -24.98
C LYS A 181 -5.43 10.28 -25.55
N LYS A 182 -5.32 10.34 -26.88
CA LYS A 182 -4.05 10.60 -27.55
C LYS A 182 -3.66 12.06 -27.30
N THR A 183 -2.46 12.30 -26.81
CA THR A 183 -1.91 13.65 -26.68
C THR A 183 -0.69 13.75 -27.59
N HIS A 184 -0.65 14.77 -28.43
CA HIS A 184 0.52 15.06 -29.27
C HIS A 184 1.56 15.94 -28.55
N LYS A 185 1.41 16.18 -27.25
CA LYS A 185 2.38 16.93 -26.46
C LYS A 185 3.47 16.02 -25.91
N PRO A 186 4.74 16.45 -25.97
CA PRO A 186 5.83 15.78 -25.25
C PRO A 186 5.52 15.75 -23.75
N LEU A 187 6.15 14.85 -23.04
CA LEU A 187 6.00 14.64 -21.58
C LEU A 187 5.67 15.95 -20.87
N ILE A 188 4.53 15.95 -20.16
CA ILE A 188 4.13 17.09 -19.33
C ILE A 188 5.14 17.14 -18.18
N THR A 189 5.98 18.16 -18.17
CA THR A 189 6.83 18.48 -17.03
C THR A 189 5.94 18.94 -15.87
N ILE A 190 6.45 18.76 -14.63
CA ILE A 190 5.72 19.06 -13.38
C ILE A 190 5.17 20.49 -13.33
N ASP A 191 5.80 21.41 -14.05
CA ASP A 191 5.43 22.84 -14.12
C ASP A 191 4.12 23.12 -14.88
N ASP A 192 3.59 22.17 -15.65
CA ASP A 192 2.35 22.31 -16.43
C ASP A 192 1.07 21.91 -15.65
N ILE A 193 1.21 21.46 -14.40
CA ILE A 193 0.07 21.06 -13.57
C ILE A 193 -0.30 22.23 -12.68
N GLU A 194 -1.11 23.17 -13.17
CA GLU A 194 -1.82 24.11 -12.29
C GLU A 194 -2.75 23.32 -11.35
N ILE A 195 -2.40 23.32 -10.08
CA ILE A 195 -3.27 22.82 -8.99
C ILE A 195 -4.32 23.91 -8.74
N ARG A 196 -5.50 23.75 -9.29
CA ARG A 196 -6.71 24.51 -8.92
C ARG A 196 -7.55 23.72 -7.94
#